data_5a215cfa693cfe50dd5090ab0c3f4feb
#
_entry.id   5a215cfa693cfe50dd5090ab0c3f4feb
#
_cell.length_a   1.000
_cell.length_b   1.000
_cell.length_c   1.000
_cell.angle_alpha   90.00
_cell.angle_beta   90.00
_cell.angle_gamma   90.00
#
_symmetry.space_group_name_H-M   'P 1'
#
loop_
_entity.id
_entity.type
_entity.pdbx_description
1 polymer ?
#
loop_
_entity_poly.entity_id
_entity_poly.type
_entity_poly.pdbx_seq_one_letter_code
_entity_poly.pdbx_strand_id
1 'polypeptide(L)'
;MIKLLLLTGFLGAGKTTLLQKLLAEFQNEKIGVIINEFGQAGIDGTLVEKSGIPMHELNNGSIFCSCIKENFLSSLIALSETDIGYLLIEASGLADPANMPQILETVNANAKMPYDYRGSICIVDAETFSDYYSLLPALHEQVARSGIVIVNKADLVEEGALADVIASLRTINPSAAIEVTAYCRTEIRKLVDELTNPARQEGESSNTPESR
;
A
#
# COMPACT_ATOMS: atom_id res chain seq x y z
N MET A 1 -16.19 -11.41 0.15
CA MET A 1 -15.47 -10.20 -0.30
C MET A 1 -13.98 -10.40 -0.07
N ILE A 2 -13.15 -9.94 -0.99
CA ILE A 2 -11.69 -10.00 -0.91
C ILE A 2 -11.20 -8.71 -0.25
N LYS A 3 -10.49 -8.81 0.87
CA LYS A 3 -9.90 -7.65 1.55
C LYS A 3 -8.68 -7.16 0.78
N LEU A 4 -8.72 -5.93 0.26
CA LEU A 4 -7.64 -5.35 -0.54
C LEU A 4 -6.84 -4.35 0.29
N LEU A 5 -5.52 -4.55 0.31
CA LEU A 5 -4.54 -3.67 0.95
C LEU A 5 -3.57 -3.16 -0.11
N LEU A 6 -3.31 -1.84 -0.10
CA LEU A 6 -2.39 -1.19 -1.02
C LEU A 6 -1.10 -0.80 -0.28
N LEU A 7 0.04 -1.23 -0.80
CA LEU A 7 1.36 -0.82 -0.34
C LEU A 7 1.86 0.31 -1.25
N THR A 8 2.13 1.47 -0.66
CA THR A 8 2.67 2.65 -1.34
C THR A 8 3.98 3.08 -0.67
N GLY A 9 4.64 4.05 -1.25
CA GLY A 9 5.90 4.59 -0.74
C GLY A 9 6.91 4.80 -1.86
N PHE A 10 7.83 5.72 -1.66
CA PHE A 10 8.82 6.09 -2.67
C PHE A 10 9.79 4.95 -3.00
N LEU A 11 10.55 5.13 -4.08
CA LEU A 11 11.58 4.17 -4.50
C LEU A 11 12.60 3.93 -3.38
N GLY A 12 12.93 2.67 -3.13
CA GLY A 12 13.91 2.29 -2.12
C GLY A 12 13.44 2.37 -0.67
N ALA A 13 12.22 2.82 -0.36
CA ALA A 13 11.72 2.94 1.01
C ALA A 13 11.54 1.59 1.73
N GLY A 14 11.39 0.47 0.99
CA GLY A 14 11.27 -0.87 1.56
C GLY A 14 9.92 -1.57 1.30
N LYS A 15 9.16 -1.15 0.29
CA LYS A 15 7.87 -1.76 -0.08
C LYS A 15 7.97 -3.27 -0.26
N THR A 16 8.89 -3.71 -1.10
CA THR A 16 9.13 -5.13 -1.38
C THR A 16 9.53 -5.91 -0.12
N THR A 17 10.34 -5.32 0.76
CA THR A 17 10.70 -5.92 2.05
C THR A 17 9.47 -6.10 2.94
N LEU A 18 8.58 -5.10 2.99
CA LEU A 18 7.34 -5.19 3.75
C LEU A 18 6.41 -6.24 3.14
N LEU A 19 6.27 -6.27 1.80
CA LEU A 19 5.44 -7.26 1.12
C LEU A 19 5.91 -8.68 1.42
N GLN A 20 7.23 -8.95 1.37
CA GLN A 20 7.80 -10.26 1.73
C GLN A 20 7.43 -10.68 3.17
N LYS A 21 7.47 -9.73 4.12
CA LYS A 21 7.10 -10.00 5.51
C LYS A 21 5.59 -10.23 5.67
N LEU A 22 4.76 -9.46 4.96
CA LEU A 22 3.31 -9.70 4.90
C LEU A 22 3.01 -11.09 4.38
N LEU A 23 3.65 -11.52 3.30
CA LEU A 23 3.46 -12.85 2.74
C LEU A 23 3.87 -13.96 3.72
N ALA A 24 4.97 -13.76 4.46
CA ALA A 24 5.40 -14.71 5.47
C ALA A 24 4.42 -14.79 6.67
N GLU A 25 3.90 -13.66 7.11
CA GLU A 25 2.93 -13.60 8.22
C GLU A 25 1.58 -14.21 7.86
N PHE A 26 1.17 -14.03 6.61
CA PHE A 26 -0.11 -14.51 6.10
C PHE A 26 -0.03 -15.84 5.34
N GLN A 27 1.06 -16.60 5.51
CA GLN A 27 1.30 -17.87 4.78
C GLN A 27 0.17 -18.91 4.91
N ASN A 28 -0.66 -18.83 5.95
CA ASN A 28 -1.81 -19.71 6.15
C ASN A 28 -3.13 -19.13 5.62
N GLU A 29 -3.10 -17.93 5.06
CA GLU A 29 -4.26 -17.26 4.50
C GLU A 29 -4.29 -17.44 2.97
N LYS A 30 -5.46 -17.34 2.39
CA LYS A 30 -5.64 -17.37 0.93
C LYS A 30 -5.37 -15.97 0.37
N ILE A 31 -4.15 -15.73 -0.11
CA ILE A 31 -3.69 -14.42 -0.59
C ILE A 31 -3.50 -14.43 -2.10
N GLY A 32 -3.84 -13.31 -2.75
CA GLY A 32 -3.37 -12.94 -4.08
C GLY A 32 -2.44 -11.73 -4.00
N VAL A 33 -1.60 -11.55 -5.00
CA VAL A 33 -0.64 -10.45 -5.07
C VAL A 33 -0.63 -9.81 -6.45
N ILE A 34 -0.63 -8.47 -6.47
CA ILE A 34 -0.29 -7.70 -7.67
C ILE A 34 0.97 -6.89 -7.36
N ILE A 35 1.99 -7.03 -8.21
CA ILE A 35 3.23 -6.27 -8.11
C ILE A 35 3.31 -5.33 -9.29
N ASN A 36 3.45 -4.02 -9.00
CA ASN A 36 3.68 -3.00 -10.01
C ASN A 36 5.00 -2.29 -9.70
N GLU A 37 6.09 -2.81 -10.23
CA GLU A 37 7.44 -2.26 -10.07
C GLU A 37 7.94 -1.61 -11.35
N PHE A 38 8.63 -0.49 -11.21
CA PHE A 38 9.31 0.19 -12.30
C PHE A 38 10.80 -0.21 -12.30
N GLY A 39 11.13 -1.36 -12.92
CA GLY A 39 12.53 -1.82 -13.02
C GLY A 39 12.72 -3.30 -12.68
N GLN A 40 13.99 -3.77 -12.76
CA GLN A 40 14.39 -5.17 -12.59
C GLN A 40 14.53 -5.67 -11.14
N ALA A 41 14.13 -4.88 -10.15
CA ALA A 41 14.29 -5.21 -8.73
C ALA A 41 12.98 -5.69 -8.07
N GLY A 42 12.23 -6.53 -8.75
CA GLY A 42 11.03 -7.17 -8.20
C GLY A 42 11.37 -8.20 -7.10
N ILE A 43 10.36 -8.64 -6.36
CA ILE A 43 10.44 -9.84 -5.52
C ILE A 43 11.02 -10.96 -6.40
N ASP A 44 11.98 -11.74 -5.87
CA ASP A 44 12.35 -12.99 -6.51
C ASP A 44 11.06 -13.80 -6.70
N GLY A 45 10.52 -13.78 -7.93
CA GLY A 45 9.28 -14.47 -8.30
C GLY A 45 9.29 -15.94 -7.86
N THR A 46 10.51 -16.48 -7.69
CA THR A 46 10.75 -17.82 -7.16
C THR A 46 10.23 -18.06 -5.73
N LEU A 47 10.11 -17.02 -4.90
CA LEU A 47 9.59 -17.15 -3.52
C LEU A 47 8.05 -17.24 -3.52
N VAL A 48 7.39 -16.49 -4.38
CA VAL A 48 5.92 -16.46 -4.50
C VAL A 48 5.45 -17.65 -5.35
N GLU A 49 6.14 -17.97 -6.45
CA GLU A 49 5.83 -19.13 -7.28
C GLU A 49 5.89 -20.46 -6.51
N LYS A 50 6.86 -20.62 -5.62
CA LYS A 50 7.01 -21.83 -4.78
C LYS A 50 5.89 -21.99 -3.75
N SER A 51 5.20 -20.91 -3.38
CA SER A 51 4.11 -20.93 -2.39
C SER A 51 2.73 -21.18 -3.00
N GLY A 52 2.61 -21.22 -4.33
CA GLY A 52 1.31 -21.39 -5.02
C GLY A 52 0.35 -20.20 -4.87
N ILE A 53 0.88 -19.03 -4.50
CA ILE A 53 0.10 -17.80 -4.36
C ILE A 53 -0.22 -17.24 -5.75
N PRO A 54 -1.49 -16.96 -6.10
CA PRO A 54 -1.84 -16.29 -7.35
C PRO A 54 -1.17 -14.90 -7.41
N MET A 55 -0.29 -14.69 -8.41
CA MET A 55 0.45 -13.45 -8.57
C MET A 55 0.31 -12.91 -9.99
N HIS A 56 0.13 -11.60 -10.10
CA HIS A 56 0.19 -10.85 -11.35
C HIS A 56 1.26 -9.76 -11.27
N GLU A 57 2.20 -9.77 -12.20
CA GLU A 57 3.19 -8.70 -12.37
C GLU A 57 2.74 -7.73 -13.47
N LEU A 58 2.77 -6.44 -13.15
CA LEU A 58 2.45 -5.38 -14.09
C LEU A 58 3.70 -4.53 -14.33
N ASN A 59 4.30 -4.73 -15.48
CA ASN A 59 5.53 -4.04 -15.89
C ASN A 59 5.22 -2.81 -16.77
N ASN A 60 6.17 -1.87 -16.82
CA ASN A 60 6.17 -0.70 -17.73
C ASN A 60 5.27 0.48 -17.37
N GLY A 61 5.07 0.77 -16.09
CA GLY A 61 4.41 2.02 -15.64
C GLY A 61 3.67 1.89 -14.32
N SER A 62 3.03 2.97 -13.88
CA SER A 62 2.19 2.97 -12.68
C SER A 62 0.82 2.38 -12.98
N ILE A 63 0.27 1.55 -12.08
CA ILE A 63 -1.10 1.02 -12.15
C ILE A 63 -2.18 2.11 -12.28
N PHE A 64 -1.85 3.34 -11.92
CA PHE A 64 -2.74 4.50 -12.05
C PHE A 64 -2.53 5.27 -13.37
N CYS A 65 -1.56 4.87 -14.20
CA CYS A 65 -1.38 5.43 -15.53
C CYS A 65 -2.39 4.82 -16.51
N SER A 66 -2.92 5.64 -17.41
CA SER A 66 -3.89 5.20 -18.42
C SER A 66 -3.38 4.07 -19.33
N CYS A 67 -2.06 3.95 -19.51
CA CYS A 67 -1.43 2.93 -20.34
C CYS A 67 -1.45 1.51 -19.74
N ILE A 68 -1.58 1.37 -18.40
CA ILE A 68 -1.59 0.08 -17.71
C ILE A 68 -2.95 -0.22 -17.08
N LYS A 69 -3.83 0.77 -17.04
CA LYS A 69 -5.13 0.66 -16.38
C LYS A 69 -5.94 -0.56 -16.83
N GLU A 70 -5.94 -0.89 -18.12
CA GLU A 70 -6.67 -2.05 -18.65
C GLU A 70 -6.10 -3.37 -18.13
N ASN A 71 -4.77 -3.52 -18.10
CA ASN A 71 -4.11 -4.72 -17.57
C ASN A 71 -4.36 -4.86 -16.07
N PHE A 72 -4.36 -3.75 -15.34
CA PHE A 72 -4.65 -3.75 -13.91
C PHE A 72 -6.11 -4.16 -13.62
N LEU A 73 -7.07 -3.59 -14.35
CA LEU A 73 -8.48 -3.98 -14.25
C LEU A 73 -8.69 -5.47 -14.57
N SER A 74 -8.06 -5.95 -15.65
CA SER A 74 -8.12 -7.37 -16.05
C SER A 74 -7.52 -8.28 -14.99
N SER A 75 -6.41 -7.89 -14.36
CA SER A 75 -5.79 -8.64 -13.27
C SER A 75 -6.69 -8.71 -12.04
N LEU A 76 -7.34 -7.61 -11.67
CA LEU A 76 -8.31 -7.59 -10.58
C LEU A 76 -9.51 -8.50 -10.87
N ILE A 77 -10.07 -8.46 -12.08
CA ILE A 77 -11.17 -9.35 -12.47
C ILE A 77 -10.74 -10.81 -12.40
N ALA A 78 -9.58 -11.17 -12.98
CA ALA A 78 -9.07 -12.53 -12.97
C ALA A 78 -8.85 -13.06 -11.53
N LEU A 79 -8.24 -12.25 -10.64
CA LEU A 79 -8.03 -12.62 -9.26
C LEU A 79 -9.34 -12.73 -8.46
N SER A 80 -10.39 -12.01 -8.84
CA SER A 80 -11.71 -12.15 -8.23
C SER A 80 -12.38 -13.51 -8.45
N GLU A 81 -11.93 -14.26 -9.46
CA GLU A 81 -12.39 -15.61 -9.77
C GLU A 81 -11.66 -16.69 -8.96
N THR A 82 -10.55 -16.34 -8.33
CA THR A 82 -9.73 -17.25 -7.52
C THR A 82 -10.24 -17.30 -6.08
N ASP A 83 -9.87 -18.38 -5.35
CA ASP A 83 -10.27 -18.57 -3.95
C ASP A 83 -9.29 -17.85 -3.02
N ILE A 84 -9.31 -16.50 -3.03
CA ILE A 84 -8.50 -15.66 -2.14
C ILE A 84 -9.37 -14.86 -1.18
N GLY A 85 -8.86 -14.62 0.03
CA GLY A 85 -9.49 -13.78 1.05
C GLY A 85 -8.84 -12.40 1.16
N TYR A 86 -7.57 -12.30 0.74
CA TYR A 86 -6.79 -11.07 0.76
C TYR A 86 -6.15 -10.81 -0.60
N LEU A 87 -6.08 -9.56 -1.00
CA LEU A 87 -5.27 -9.09 -2.12
C LEU A 87 -4.31 -8.02 -1.65
N LEU A 88 -3.01 -8.27 -1.82
CA LEU A 88 -1.95 -7.31 -1.56
C LEU A 88 -1.51 -6.71 -2.89
N ILE A 89 -1.48 -5.38 -2.97
CA ILE A 89 -1.02 -4.67 -4.17
C ILE A 89 0.20 -3.85 -3.80
N GLU A 90 1.35 -4.13 -4.40
CA GLU A 90 2.52 -3.27 -4.34
C GLU A 90 2.47 -2.27 -5.49
N ALA A 91 2.30 -0.99 -5.18
CA ALA A 91 2.30 0.08 -6.16
C ALA A 91 3.73 0.57 -6.47
N SER A 92 3.93 1.08 -7.68
CA SER A 92 5.20 1.72 -8.04
C SER A 92 5.49 2.94 -7.17
N GLY A 93 6.77 3.30 -7.01
CA GLY A 93 7.21 4.37 -6.11
C GLY A 93 6.65 5.76 -6.40
N LEU A 94 6.12 6.00 -7.59
CA LEU A 94 5.48 7.26 -8.01
C LEU A 94 3.97 7.14 -8.20
N ALA A 95 3.37 6.04 -7.74
CA ALA A 95 1.94 5.82 -7.88
C ALA A 95 1.12 6.75 -6.97
N ASP A 96 0.08 7.37 -7.52
CA ASP A 96 -0.90 8.16 -6.76
C ASP A 96 -2.11 7.26 -6.42
N PRO A 97 -2.37 6.95 -5.15
CA PRO A 97 -3.43 6.05 -4.74
C PRO A 97 -4.85 6.66 -4.81
N ALA A 98 -4.97 7.93 -5.16
CA ALA A 98 -6.23 8.68 -5.12
C ALA A 98 -7.37 8.02 -5.93
N ASN A 99 -7.03 7.35 -7.02
CA ASN A 99 -8.01 6.76 -7.93
C ASN A 99 -8.43 5.32 -7.57
N MET A 100 -7.85 4.72 -6.51
CA MET A 100 -8.16 3.33 -6.13
C MET A 100 -9.66 3.09 -5.87
N PRO A 101 -10.38 3.95 -5.14
CA PRO A 101 -11.82 3.75 -4.92
C PRO A 101 -12.63 3.69 -6.22
N GLN A 102 -12.38 4.60 -7.17
CA GLN A 102 -13.06 4.61 -8.47
C GLN A 102 -12.75 3.37 -9.33
N ILE A 103 -11.49 2.90 -9.28
CA ILE A 103 -11.07 1.68 -9.96
C ILE A 103 -11.86 0.49 -9.40
N LEU A 104 -11.95 0.39 -8.07
CA LEU A 104 -12.65 -0.72 -7.42
C LEU A 104 -14.17 -0.66 -7.63
N GLU A 105 -14.77 0.50 -7.72
CA GLU A 105 -16.18 0.65 -8.10
C GLU A 105 -16.42 0.02 -9.49
N THR A 106 -15.55 0.33 -10.46
CA THR A 106 -15.63 -0.22 -11.82
C THR A 106 -15.41 -1.74 -11.84
N VAL A 107 -14.41 -2.22 -11.09
CA VAL A 107 -14.09 -3.66 -11.03
C VAL A 107 -15.20 -4.44 -10.35
N ASN A 108 -15.71 -3.96 -9.21
CA ASN A 108 -16.73 -4.65 -8.42
C ASN A 108 -18.04 -4.86 -9.17
N ALA A 109 -18.32 -4.04 -10.19
CA ALA A 109 -19.47 -4.26 -11.07
C ALA A 109 -19.36 -5.54 -11.92
N ASN A 110 -18.12 -6.05 -12.14
CA ASN A 110 -17.84 -7.21 -13.00
C ASN A 110 -17.11 -8.34 -12.26
N ALA A 111 -16.65 -8.12 -11.04
CA ALA A 111 -15.91 -9.09 -10.24
C ALA A 111 -16.83 -10.20 -9.73
N LYS A 112 -16.37 -11.45 -9.79
CA LYS A 112 -17.08 -12.61 -9.21
C LYS A 112 -17.16 -12.50 -7.69
N MET A 113 -16.04 -12.14 -7.03
CA MET A 113 -15.98 -11.78 -5.62
C MET A 113 -15.58 -10.31 -5.51
N PRO A 114 -16.45 -9.44 -4.94
CA PRO A 114 -16.14 -8.02 -4.83
C PRO A 114 -14.99 -7.76 -3.86
N TYR A 115 -14.24 -6.72 -4.14
CA TYR A 115 -13.15 -6.22 -3.31
C TYR A 115 -13.67 -5.25 -2.25
N ASP A 116 -13.11 -5.37 -1.06
CA ASP A 116 -13.32 -4.48 0.07
C ASP A 116 -11.99 -3.75 0.35
N TYR A 117 -11.92 -2.48 -0.05
CA TYR A 117 -10.71 -1.67 0.12
C TYR A 117 -10.49 -1.33 1.59
N ARG A 118 -9.42 -1.83 2.18
CA ARG A 118 -9.06 -1.63 3.59
C ARG A 118 -8.10 -0.48 3.80
N GLY A 119 -7.71 0.20 2.73
CA GLY A 119 -6.80 1.34 2.78
C GLY A 119 -5.39 1.01 2.32
N SER A 120 -4.50 1.95 2.57
CA SER A 120 -3.10 1.83 2.19
C SER A 120 -2.16 1.92 3.37
N ILE A 121 -1.02 1.24 3.22
CA ILE A 121 0.16 1.34 4.06
C ILE A 121 1.21 2.08 3.24
N CYS A 122 1.64 3.27 3.68
CA CYS A 122 2.71 4.02 3.05
C CYS A 122 4.03 3.76 3.79
N ILE A 123 5.08 3.41 3.05
CA ILE A 123 6.41 3.23 3.60
C ILE A 123 7.25 4.43 3.23
N VAL A 124 7.83 5.09 4.22
CA VAL A 124 8.69 6.26 4.10
C VAL A 124 10.10 5.89 4.51
N ASP A 125 11.08 6.36 3.76
CA ASP A 125 12.48 6.27 4.11
C ASP A 125 12.86 7.45 5.00
N ALA A 126 13.24 7.19 6.25
CA ALA A 126 13.58 8.24 7.21
C ALA A 126 14.74 9.13 6.75
N GLU A 127 15.71 8.57 6.00
CA GLU A 127 16.90 9.30 5.54
C GLU A 127 16.56 10.29 4.41
N THR A 128 15.67 9.91 3.48
CA THR A 128 15.44 10.67 2.25
C THR A 128 14.10 11.39 2.18
N PHE A 129 13.20 11.14 3.12
CA PHE A 129 11.84 11.70 3.08
C PHE A 129 11.82 13.21 3.00
N SER A 130 12.60 13.89 3.85
CA SER A 130 12.63 15.36 3.93
C SER A 130 13.10 16.02 2.64
N ASP A 131 13.94 15.34 1.86
CA ASP A 131 14.48 15.85 0.60
C ASP A 131 13.44 15.81 -0.53
N TYR A 132 12.56 14.82 -0.51
CA TYR A 132 11.67 14.52 -1.64
C TYR A 132 10.21 14.89 -1.42
N TYR A 133 9.71 14.90 -0.17
CA TYR A 133 8.27 15.07 0.06
C TYR A 133 7.71 16.42 -0.42
N SER A 134 8.53 17.49 -0.35
CA SER A 134 8.16 18.82 -0.83
C SER A 134 8.25 18.97 -2.35
N LEU A 135 9.00 18.09 -3.02
CA LEU A 135 9.29 18.13 -4.46
C LEU A 135 8.36 17.19 -5.26
N LEU A 136 7.85 16.14 -4.62
CA LEU A 136 7.11 15.07 -5.28
C LEU A 136 5.65 15.03 -4.78
N PRO A 137 4.69 15.59 -5.53
CA PRO A 137 3.26 15.55 -5.15
C PRO A 137 2.74 14.14 -4.88
N ALA A 138 3.22 13.15 -5.64
CA ALA A 138 2.82 11.75 -5.44
C ALA A 138 3.17 11.23 -4.04
N LEU A 139 4.32 11.63 -3.48
CA LEU A 139 4.73 11.22 -2.14
C LEU A 139 3.82 11.84 -1.06
N HIS A 140 3.43 13.09 -1.25
CA HIS A 140 2.46 13.76 -0.39
C HIS A 140 1.10 13.03 -0.41
N GLU A 141 0.57 12.71 -1.60
CA GLU A 141 -0.69 11.99 -1.74
C GLU A 141 -0.63 10.56 -1.16
N GLN A 142 0.50 9.88 -1.31
CA GLN A 142 0.72 8.56 -0.70
C GLN A 142 0.58 8.61 0.81
N VAL A 143 1.20 9.58 1.47
CA VAL A 143 1.09 9.79 2.92
C VAL A 143 -0.31 10.25 3.32
N ALA A 144 -0.86 11.25 2.63
CA ALA A 144 -2.15 11.85 2.95
C ALA A 144 -3.32 10.84 2.93
N ARG A 145 -3.23 9.82 2.07
CA ARG A 145 -4.30 8.82 1.89
C ARG A 145 -4.05 7.49 2.59
N SER A 146 -2.98 7.37 3.37
CA SER A 146 -2.66 6.12 4.05
C SER A 146 -3.21 6.07 5.46
N GLY A 147 -3.82 4.94 5.82
CA GLY A 147 -4.25 4.70 7.21
C GLY A 147 -3.07 4.41 8.14
N ILE A 148 -1.97 3.86 7.57
CA ILE A 148 -0.74 3.56 8.28
C ILE A 148 0.44 4.13 7.50
N VAL A 149 1.38 4.77 8.22
CA VAL A 149 2.66 5.20 7.67
C VAL A 149 3.79 4.51 8.45
N ILE A 150 4.62 3.76 7.73
CA ILE A 150 5.80 3.09 8.29
C ILE A 150 7.02 3.95 7.97
N VAL A 151 7.64 4.54 8.98
CA VAL A 151 8.92 5.24 8.88
C VAL A 151 10.02 4.20 9.01
N ASN A 152 10.51 3.75 7.87
CA ASN A 152 11.56 2.72 7.79
C ASN A 152 12.95 3.34 7.75
N LYS A 153 13.97 2.52 7.99
CA LYS A 153 15.38 2.91 8.04
C LYS A 153 15.68 3.96 9.15
N ALA A 154 14.93 3.92 10.23
CA ALA A 154 15.11 4.83 11.35
C ALA A 154 16.49 4.68 12.03
N ASP A 155 17.17 3.55 11.81
CA ASP A 155 18.54 3.27 12.25
C ASP A 155 19.62 4.05 11.48
N LEU A 156 19.28 4.71 10.36
CA LEU A 156 20.20 5.48 9.54
C LEU A 156 20.17 6.99 9.84
N VAL A 157 19.28 7.44 10.72
CA VAL A 157 19.11 8.87 11.05
C VAL A 157 19.24 9.13 12.55
N GLU A 158 19.62 10.33 12.89
CA GLU A 158 19.66 10.78 14.28
C GLU A 158 18.23 11.08 14.80
N GLU A 159 18.04 11.02 16.12
CA GLU A 159 16.74 11.19 16.78
C GLU A 159 16.06 12.52 16.41
N GLY A 160 16.83 13.61 16.27
CA GLY A 160 16.30 14.92 15.86
C GLY A 160 15.73 14.90 14.44
N ALA A 161 16.43 14.31 13.48
CA ALA A 161 15.96 14.19 12.10
C ALA A 161 14.73 13.28 12.01
N LEU A 162 14.69 12.21 12.77
CA LEU A 162 13.52 11.33 12.86
C LEU A 162 12.30 12.08 13.41
N ALA A 163 12.48 12.92 14.44
CA ALA A 163 11.40 13.72 15.00
C ALA A 163 10.84 14.72 13.96
N ASP A 164 11.69 15.34 13.14
CA ASP A 164 11.29 16.25 12.06
C ASP A 164 10.48 15.52 10.97
N VAL A 165 10.89 14.31 10.60
CA VAL A 165 10.12 13.44 9.67
C VAL A 165 8.74 13.16 10.23
N ILE A 166 8.63 12.72 11.49
CA ILE A 166 7.36 12.42 12.15
C ILE A 166 6.47 13.66 12.23
N ALA A 167 7.03 14.84 12.55
CA ALA A 167 6.29 16.10 12.59
C ALA A 167 5.72 16.48 11.22
N SER A 168 6.52 16.30 10.15
CA SER A 168 6.07 16.51 8.77
C SER A 168 4.95 15.55 8.37
N LEU A 169 5.08 14.26 8.71
CA LEU A 169 4.04 13.25 8.46
C LEU A 169 2.73 13.59 9.18
N ARG A 170 2.80 14.04 10.43
CA ARG A 170 1.62 14.48 11.21
C ARG A 170 0.96 15.71 10.61
N THR A 171 1.74 16.60 9.98
CA THR A 171 1.18 17.77 9.27
C THR A 171 0.43 17.33 8.01
N ILE A 172 0.94 16.35 7.27
CA ILE A 172 0.30 15.82 6.05
C ILE A 172 -0.92 14.97 6.40
N ASN A 173 -0.78 14.08 7.36
CA ASN A 173 -1.84 13.14 7.75
C ASN A 173 -1.90 12.98 9.27
N PRO A 174 -2.70 13.81 9.97
CA PRO A 174 -2.84 13.75 11.42
C PRO A 174 -3.44 12.44 11.94
N SER A 175 -4.25 11.77 11.14
CA SER A 175 -5.01 10.57 11.54
C SER A 175 -4.28 9.25 11.32
N ALA A 176 -3.25 9.22 10.46
CA ALA A 176 -2.52 7.98 10.19
C ALA A 176 -1.86 7.39 11.46
N ALA A 177 -1.90 6.09 11.60
CA ALA A 177 -1.02 5.41 12.55
C ALA A 177 0.42 5.49 12.04
N ILE A 178 1.37 5.96 12.86
CA ILE A 178 2.78 6.03 12.48
C ILE A 178 3.56 4.97 13.26
N GLU A 179 4.25 4.12 12.53
CA GLU A 179 5.15 3.10 13.05
C GLU A 179 6.60 3.43 12.64
N VAL A 180 7.53 3.43 13.60
CA VAL A 180 8.95 3.68 13.35
C VAL A 180 9.70 2.36 13.40
N THR A 181 10.50 2.07 12.38
CA THR A 181 11.15 0.77 12.26
C THR A 181 12.47 0.82 11.49
N ALA A 182 13.26 -0.23 11.66
CA ALA A 182 14.40 -0.57 10.82
C ALA A 182 14.09 -1.91 10.11
N TYR A 183 14.39 -1.98 8.81
CA TYR A 183 14.14 -3.19 7.98
C TYR A 183 12.68 -3.69 8.02
N CYS A 184 11.71 -2.79 8.18
CA CYS A 184 10.28 -3.12 8.33
C CYS A 184 10.01 -4.14 9.46
N ARG A 185 10.74 -4.07 10.57
CA ARG A 185 10.54 -4.93 11.75
C ARG A 185 9.41 -4.37 12.61
N THR A 186 8.20 -4.75 12.31
CA THR A 186 6.98 -4.31 13.02
C THR A 186 6.02 -5.49 13.19
N GLU A 187 5.06 -5.36 14.09
CA GLU A 187 3.97 -6.33 14.28
C GLU A 187 2.95 -6.22 13.14
N ILE A 188 3.32 -6.77 11.97
CA ILE A 188 2.59 -6.64 10.72
C ILE A 188 1.12 -7.08 10.85
N ARG A 189 0.86 -8.18 11.58
CA ARG A 189 -0.50 -8.67 11.79
C ARG A 189 -1.37 -7.62 12.49
N LYS A 190 -0.83 -7.00 13.53
CA LYS A 190 -1.51 -5.92 14.25
C LYS A 190 -1.84 -4.74 13.34
N LEU A 191 -0.89 -4.33 12.49
CA LEU A 191 -1.11 -3.24 11.54
C LEU A 191 -2.24 -3.55 10.55
N VAL A 192 -2.27 -4.76 10.02
CA VAL A 192 -3.35 -5.19 9.10
C VAL A 192 -4.68 -5.27 9.84
N ASP A 193 -4.70 -5.79 11.05
CA ASP A 193 -5.92 -5.88 11.86
C ASP A 193 -6.46 -4.48 12.20
N GLU A 194 -5.60 -3.50 12.44
CA GLU A 194 -6.00 -2.10 12.64
C GLU A 194 -6.68 -1.50 11.39
N LEU A 195 -6.14 -1.74 10.19
CA LEU A 195 -6.77 -1.31 8.94
C LEU A 195 -8.06 -2.06 8.64
N THR A 196 -8.18 -3.30 9.07
CA THR A 196 -9.34 -4.14 8.78
C THR A 196 -10.43 -4.04 9.85
N ASN A 197 -10.22 -3.27 10.92
CA ASN A 197 -11.20 -3.12 12.01
C ASN A 197 -12.31 -2.13 11.60
N PRO A 198 -13.59 -2.57 11.55
CA PRO A 198 -14.71 -1.72 11.14
C PRO A 198 -14.93 -0.49 12.04
N ALA A 199 -14.52 -0.51 13.30
CA ALA A 199 -14.67 0.61 14.24
C ALA A 199 -13.90 1.88 13.83
N ARG A 200 -12.88 1.77 12.96
CA ARG A 200 -12.10 2.91 12.48
C ARG A 200 -12.73 3.59 11.26
N GLN A 201 -13.47 2.85 10.44
CA GLN A 201 -14.11 3.36 9.23
C GLN A 201 -15.31 4.27 9.49
N GLU A 202 -16.00 4.12 10.63
CA GLU A 202 -17.14 4.95 11.00
C GLU A 202 -16.74 6.37 11.43
N GLY A 203 -15.49 6.59 11.85
CA GLY A 203 -14.96 7.91 12.23
C GLY A 203 -14.63 8.82 11.03
N GLU A 204 -14.33 8.27 9.86
CA GLU A 204 -13.91 9.05 8.69
C GLU A 204 -15.08 9.52 7.79
N SER A 205 -16.23 8.86 7.84
CA SER A 205 -17.39 9.23 7.00
C SER A 205 -18.18 10.45 7.52
N SER A 206 -17.87 10.96 8.72
CA SER A 206 -18.62 12.09 9.34
C SER A 206 -18.01 13.48 9.09
N ASN A 207 -16.90 13.60 8.36
CA ASN A 207 -16.22 14.89 8.10
C ASN A 207 -16.29 15.32 6.61
N THR A 208 -17.48 15.26 6.00
CA THR A 208 -17.72 16.03 4.78
C THR A 208 -18.11 17.44 5.22
N PRO A 209 -17.34 18.51 4.91
CA PRO A 209 -17.77 19.87 5.21
C PRO A 209 -18.97 20.18 4.31
N GLU A 210 -20.12 20.41 4.92
CA GLU A 210 -21.26 21.03 4.24
C GLU A 210 -20.81 22.39 3.69
N SER A 211 -20.77 22.49 2.37
CA SER A 211 -20.58 23.74 1.66
C SER A 211 -21.78 24.65 1.91
N ARG A 212 -21.53 25.73 2.63
CA ARG A 212 -22.37 26.91 2.59
C ARG A 212 -21.81 27.94 1.61
#